data_531f5859580f6cabd697f878370e6e37
#
_entry.id   531f5859580f6cabd697f878370e6e37
#
_cell.length_a   1.000
_cell.length_b   1.000
_cell.length_c   1.000
_cell.angle_alpha   90.00
_cell.angle_beta   90.00
_cell.angle_gamma   90.00
#
_symmetry.space_group_name_H-M   'P 1'
#
loop_
_entity.id
_entity.type
_entity.pdbx_description
1 polymer ?
#
loop_
_entity_poly.entity_id
_entity_poly.type
_entity_poly.pdbx_seq_one_letter_code
_entity_poly.pdbx_strand_id
1 'polypeptide(L)'
;MRNVTLGKNVKIIDPANLYDCVIEDDCFIGPFVEIQQGAILRKRVRISSHSFVCEGVEIGEDSFVAHGVMFTNDLFTDSTSIEKWKI
;
A
#
# COMPACT_ATOMS: atom_id res chain seq x y z
N MET A 1 8.46 -5.99 -10.36
CA MET A 1 8.80 -4.83 -9.49
C MET A 1 9.78 -3.94 -10.20
N ARG A 2 9.58 -2.64 -10.13
CA ARG A 2 10.47 -1.70 -10.78
C ARG A 2 10.69 -0.47 -9.89
N ASN A 3 11.95 -0.17 -9.58
CA ASN A 3 12.32 1.01 -8.79
C ASN A 3 11.59 1.09 -7.45
N VAL A 4 11.48 -0.03 -6.78
CA VAL A 4 10.82 -0.08 -5.48
C VAL A 4 11.87 0.03 -4.40
N THR A 5 11.65 0.94 -3.45
CA THR A 5 12.54 1.08 -2.30
C THR A 5 11.93 0.26 -1.16
N LEU A 6 12.67 -0.74 -0.71
CA LEU A 6 12.20 -1.63 0.34
C LEU A 6 12.99 -1.43 1.62
N GLY A 7 12.29 -1.35 2.73
CA GLY A 7 12.92 -1.37 4.04
C GLY A 7 13.28 -2.78 4.45
N LYS A 8 13.52 -2.97 5.75
CA LYS A 8 13.90 -4.27 6.29
C LYS A 8 12.67 -5.14 6.53
N ASN A 9 12.84 -6.43 6.30
CA ASN A 9 11.82 -7.43 6.64
C ASN A 9 10.49 -7.23 5.91
N VAL A 10 10.55 -6.68 4.71
CA VAL A 10 9.34 -6.54 3.89
C VAL A 10 9.04 -7.88 3.24
N LYS A 11 7.79 -8.31 3.34
CA LYS A 11 7.35 -9.54 2.69
C LYS A 11 6.36 -9.22 1.60
N ILE A 12 6.63 -9.74 0.42
CA ILE A 12 5.77 -9.53 -0.75
C ILE A 12 5.43 -10.89 -1.31
N ILE A 13 4.15 -11.16 -1.40
CA ILE A 13 3.67 -12.45 -1.92
C ILE A 13 3.32 -12.27 -3.39
N ASP A 14 3.97 -13.03 -4.24
CA ASP A 14 3.69 -12.98 -5.67
C ASP A 14 2.35 -13.65 -5.99
N PRO A 15 1.69 -13.20 -7.05
CA PRO A 15 2.10 -12.11 -7.92
C PRO A 15 1.69 -10.75 -7.36
N ALA A 16 2.60 -9.79 -7.45
CA ALA A 16 2.33 -8.42 -7.03
C ALA A 16 2.98 -7.47 -8.04
N ASN A 17 2.35 -6.34 -8.26
CA ASN A 17 2.83 -5.37 -9.23
C ASN A 17 3.13 -4.07 -8.52
N LEU A 18 4.43 -3.83 -8.28
CA LEU A 18 4.88 -2.64 -7.55
C LEU A 18 5.87 -1.88 -8.41
N TYR A 19 5.70 -0.58 -8.50
CA TYR A 19 6.63 0.22 -9.26
C TYR A 19 6.73 1.64 -8.71
N ASP A 20 7.96 2.13 -8.66
CA ASP A 20 8.29 3.51 -8.29
C ASP A 20 7.66 3.93 -6.97
N CYS A 21 7.67 3.04 -5.99
CA CYS A 21 7.06 3.31 -4.70
C CYS A 21 8.05 3.02 -3.57
N VAL A 22 7.68 3.42 -2.36
CA VAL A 22 8.49 3.23 -1.16
C VAL A 22 7.70 2.38 -0.17
N ILE A 23 8.33 1.32 0.31
CA ILE A 23 7.71 0.46 1.31
C ILE A 23 8.67 0.36 2.49
N GLU A 24 8.25 0.87 3.62
CA GLU A 24 9.11 0.94 4.79
C GLU A 24 9.16 -0.40 5.52
N ASP A 25 9.84 -0.41 6.68
CA ASP A 25 10.18 -1.65 7.38
C ASP A 25 8.95 -2.45 7.82
N ASP A 26 9.11 -3.74 7.81
CA ASP A 26 8.17 -4.69 8.40
C ASP A 26 6.78 -4.67 7.77
N CYS A 27 6.69 -4.28 6.52
CA CYS A 27 5.44 -4.29 5.79
C CYS A 27 5.14 -5.68 5.23
N PHE A 28 3.88 -5.94 5.01
CA PHE A 28 3.42 -7.17 4.38
C PHE A 28 2.51 -6.84 3.21
N ILE A 29 2.83 -7.36 2.04
CA ILE A 29 2.05 -7.15 0.82
C ILE A 29 1.53 -8.49 0.35
N GLY A 30 0.22 -8.67 0.33
CA GLY A 30 -0.39 -9.90 -0.12
C GLY A 30 -0.37 -10.05 -1.63
N PRO A 31 -0.86 -11.18 -2.15
CA PRO A 31 -0.83 -11.43 -3.59
C PRO A 31 -1.87 -10.60 -4.32
N PHE A 32 -1.62 -10.39 -5.60
CA PHE A 32 -2.53 -9.63 -6.47
C PHE A 32 -2.75 -8.20 -5.99
N VAL A 33 -1.70 -7.59 -5.46
CA VAL A 33 -1.73 -6.20 -5.04
C VAL A 33 -0.99 -5.37 -6.08
N GLU A 34 -1.55 -4.23 -6.42
CA GLU A 34 -0.85 -3.28 -7.29
C GLU A 34 -0.59 -1.99 -6.52
N ILE A 35 0.66 -1.53 -6.52
CA ILE A 35 1.04 -0.30 -5.87
C ILE A 35 1.74 0.58 -6.90
N GLN A 36 1.17 1.75 -7.13
CA GLN A 36 1.60 2.62 -8.21
C GLN A 36 2.65 3.64 -7.76
N GLN A 37 3.20 4.34 -8.75
CA GLN A 37 4.33 5.23 -8.52
C GLN A 37 4.00 6.32 -7.51
N GLY A 38 4.98 6.64 -6.69
CA GLY A 38 4.84 7.69 -5.69
C GLY A 38 4.12 7.27 -4.44
N ALA A 39 3.59 6.05 -4.39
CA ALA A 39 2.93 5.57 -3.18
C ALA A 39 3.96 5.33 -2.09
N ILE A 40 3.59 5.58 -0.85
CA ILE A 40 4.46 5.38 0.30
C ILE A 40 3.70 4.58 1.35
N LEU A 41 4.25 3.41 1.68
CA LEU A 41 3.72 2.59 2.76
C LEU A 41 4.65 2.74 3.95
N ARG A 42 4.11 3.25 5.04
CA ARG A 42 4.92 3.46 6.24
C ARG A 42 5.13 2.14 6.96
N LYS A 43 5.83 2.19 8.10
CA LYS A 43 6.24 0.97 8.79
C LYS A 43 5.05 0.14 9.24
N ARG A 44 5.21 -1.16 9.12
CA ARG A 44 4.26 -2.15 9.62
C ARG A 44 2.88 -2.06 8.98
N VAL A 45 2.83 -1.56 7.74
CA VAL A 45 1.59 -1.57 6.97
C VAL A 45 1.36 -2.98 6.44
N ARG A 46 0.14 -3.44 6.54
CA ARG A 46 -0.24 -4.75 6.02
C ARG A 46 -1.31 -4.59 4.97
N ILE A 47 -1.03 -5.05 3.78
CA ILE A 47 -2.00 -4.99 2.69
C ILE A 47 -2.40 -6.41 2.32
N SER A 48 -3.69 -6.68 2.45
CA SER A 48 -4.22 -7.98 2.10
C SER A 48 -4.33 -8.12 0.58
N SER A 49 -4.78 -9.26 0.11
CA SER A 49 -4.78 -9.54 -1.32
C SER A 49 -5.76 -8.68 -2.11
N HIS A 50 -5.51 -8.56 -3.41
CA HIS A 50 -6.43 -7.93 -4.37
C HIS A 50 -6.70 -6.46 -4.05
N SER A 51 -5.72 -5.74 -3.55
CA SER A 51 -5.86 -4.32 -3.25
C SER A 51 -5.13 -3.49 -4.28
N PHE A 52 -5.58 -2.25 -4.45
CA PHE A 52 -5.00 -1.33 -5.39
C PHE A 52 -4.64 -0.03 -4.69
N VAL A 53 -3.36 0.32 -4.71
CA VAL A 53 -2.88 1.57 -4.11
C VAL A 53 -2.52 2.53 -5.24
N CYS A 54 -3.29 3.59 -5.39
CA CYS A 54 -3.14 4.54 -6.46
C CYS A 54 -1.89 5.38 -6.29
N GLU A 55 -1.44 6.02 -7.37
CA GLU A 55 -0.22 6.80 -7.31
C GLU A 55 -0.35 7.94 -6.30
N GLY A 56 0.74 8.19 -5.59
CA GLY A 56 0.82 9.28 -4.64
C GLY A 56 0.16 9.06 -3.30
N VAL A 57 -0.46 7.90 -3.08
CA VAL A 57 -1.13 7.62 -1.82
C VAL A 57 -0.11 7.27 -0.75
N GLU A 58 -0.27 7.85 0.44
CA GLU A 58 0.56 7.51 1.58
C GLU A 58 -0.28 6.79 2.62
N ILE A 59 0.18 5.63 3.06
CA ILE A 59 -0.52 4.83 4.06
C ILE A 59 0.29 4.88 5.36
N GLY A 60 -0.34 5.34 6.41
CA GLY A 60 0.32 5.56 7.70
C GLY A 60 0.75 4.28 8.40
N GLU A 61 1.64 4.43 9.39
CA GLU A 61 2.18 3.28 10.11
C GLU A 61 1.07 2.43 10.75
N ASP A 62 1.32 1.15 10.78
CA ASP A 62 0.46 0.18 11.45
C ASP A 62 -0.94 0.04 10.84
N SER A 63 -1.12 0.56 9.64
CA SER A 63 -2.42 0.44 8.98
C SER A 63 -2.63 -0.96 8.42
N PHE A 64 -3.87 -1.38 8.43
CA PHE A 64 -4.25 -2.64 7.81
C PHE A 64 -5.23 -2.36 6.68
N VAL A 65 -4.89 -2.82 5.49
CA VAL A 65 -5.73 -2.65 4.31
C VAL A 65 -6.37 -3.99 3.99
N ALA A 66 -7.69 -4.08 4.14
CA ALA A 66 -8.41 -5.32 3.86
C ALA A 66 -8.33 -5.62 2.37
N HIS A 67 -8.56 -6.87 2.00
CA HIS A 67 -8.46 -7.23 0.59
C HIS A 67 -9.60 -6.59 -0.21
N GLY A 68 -9.33 -6.34 -1.47
CA GLY A 68 -10.29 -5.72 -2.35
C GLY A 68 -10.42 -4.22 -2.17
N VAL A 69 -9.57 -3.59 -1.36
CA VAL A 69 -9.65 -2.14 -1.14
C VAL A 69 -8.97 -1.40 -2.28
N MET A 70 -9.60 -0.32 -2.72
CA MET A 70 -9.05 0.53 -3.74
C MET A 70 -8.92 1.95 -3.22
N PHE A 71 -7.72 2.51 -3.35
CA PHE A 71 -7.47 3.90 -2.98
C PHE A 71 -7.45 4.75 -4.23
N THR A 72 -8.01 5.94 -4.13
CA THR A 72 -7.94 6.91 -5.23
C THR A 72 -7.38 8.23 -4.70
N ASN A 73 -6.69 8.94 -5.56
CA ASN A 73 -5.94 10.14 -5.15
C ASN A 73 -6.81 11.24 -4.59
N ASP A 74 -7.92 11.47 -5.21
CA ASP A 74 -8.73 12.64 -4.88
C ASP A 74 -9.57 12.47 -3.63
N LEU A 75 -9.58 11.30 -3.06
CA LEU A 75 -10.43 11.07 -1.90
C LEU A 75 -9.72 11.19 -0.58
N PHE A 76 -8.41 11.25 -0.60
CA PHE A 76 -7.63 11.15 0.62
C PHE A 76 -6.85 12.41 0.90
N THR A 77 -7.58 13.52 0.95
CA THR A 77 -6.97 14.78 1.33
C THR A 77 -6.90 14.91 2.84
N ASP A 78 -7.62 14.08 3.57
CA ASP A 78 -7.52 14.05 5.02
C ASP A 78 -7.75 12.64 5.56
N SER A 79 -7.48 12.43 6.83
CA SER A 79 -7.50 11.11 7.43
C SER A 79 -8.91 10.53 7.58
N THR A 80 -9.92 11.36 7.66
CA THR A 80 -11.27 10.84 7.82
C THR A 80 -11.75 10.15 6.55
N SER A 81 -11.27 10.60 5.41
CA SER A 81 -11.61 9.95 4.15
C SER A 81 -11.10 8.52 4.11
N ILE A 82 -9.90 8.31 4.64
CA ILE A 82 -9.32 6.98 4.69
C ILE A 82 -10.18 6.04 5.51
N GLU A 83 -10.67 6.51 6.63
CA GLU A 83 -11.47 5.67 7.50
C GLU A 83 -12.76 5.21 6.85
N LYS A 84 -13.34 6.05 6.04
CA LYS A 84 -14.56 5.66 5.34
C LYS A 84 -14.33 4.52 4.36
N TRP A 85 -13.12 4.32 3.93
CA TRP A 85 -12.79 3.29 2.95
C TRP A 85 -12.27 2.01 3.56
N LYS A 86 -12.15 1.98 4.86
CA LYS A 86 -11.72 0.78 5.56
C LYS A 86 -12.90 -0.13 5.84
N ILE A 87 -13.46 -0.68 4.93
CA ILE A 87 -14.65 -1.47 5.23
C ILE A 87 -14.42 -2.93 4.99
#